data_5027cd4be045434462240d91d6530d81
#
_entry.id   5027cd4be045434462240d91d6530d81
#
_cell.length_a   1.000
_cell.length_b   1.000
_cell.length_c   1.000
_cell.angle_alpha   90.00
_cell.angle_beta   90.00
_cell.angle_gamma   90.00
#
_symmetry.space_group_name_H-M   'P 1'
#
loop_
_entity.id
_entity.type
_entity.pdbx_description
1 polymer ?
#
loop_
_entity_poly.entity_id
_entity_poly.type
_entity_poly.pdbx_seq_one_letter_code
_entity_poly.pdbx_strand_id
1 'polypeptide(L)'
;FYDEPSAHMTGVAVTGTNGKTTTTFWTASLLTALGSPSGIIGTVGVFFAGRQIPAPHLTTPDAASLQGILKDLEETGAKSFVMEASSVGLDQGRMKGTHFKVGVFTNLSRDHLDYHQTMEAYGEAKGLLFAWPGLKAAVLNASDAWSRKYADAAQKNGSEIWVTGLEGEAASFGQAFGAAHVLEAKQIEPSHRGMRFTLVCDKREFPVE
;
A
#
# COMPACT_ATOMS: atom_id res chain seq x y z
N PHE A 1 11.92 5.46 -22.99
CA PHE A 1 11.42 6.84 -23.12
C PHE A 1 11.54 7.58 -21.79
N TYR A 2 11.16 6.94 -20.68
CA TYR A 2 11.26 7.50 -19.32
C TYR A 2 12.39 6.87 -18.49
N ASP A 3 13.13 5.91 -19.02
CA ASP A 3 14.29 5.22 -18.40
C ASP A 3 13.99 4.58 -17.03
N GLU A 4 12.81 3.97 -16.90
CA GLU A 4 12.34 3.22 -15.72
C GLU A 4 12.52 3.95 -14.38
N PRO A 5 11.98 5.16 -14.20
CA PRO A 5 12.24 6.01 -13.03
C PRO A 5 11.92 5.33 -11.70
N SER A 6 10.93 4.44 -11.67
CA SER A 6 10.56 3.69 -10.47
C SER A 6 11.63 2.68 -10.01
N ALA A 7 12.56 2.27 -10.88
CA ALA A 7 13.66 1.38 -10.50
C ALA A 7 14.67 2.05 -9.56
N HIS A 8 14.78 3.38 -9.62
CA HIS A 8 15.71 4.18 -8.82
C HIS A 8 15.11 4.68 -7.51
N MET A 9 13.81 4.40 -7.27
CA MET A 9 13.08 4.82 -6.08
C MET A 9 12.52 3.61 -5.32
N THR A 10 12.21 3.80 -4.04
CA THR A 10 11.43 2.82 -3.28
C THR A 10 9.94 3.03 -3.53
N GLY A 11 9.31 2.16 -4.32
CA GLY A 11 7.89 2.20 -4.62
C GLY A 11 7.06 1.41 -3.60
N VAL A 12 6.01 2.04 -3.08
CA VAL A 12 4.98 1.42 -2.22
C VAL A 12 3.63 1.58 -2.90
N ALA A 13 2.90 0.48 -3.06
CA ALA A 13 1.54 0.49 -3.60
C ALA A 13 0.54 0.11 -2.52
N VAL A 14 -0.53 0.89 -2.36
CA VAL A 14 -1.58 0.67 -1.35
C VAL A 14 -2.90 0.34 -2.06
N THR A 15 -3.43 -0.84 -1.80
CA THR A 15 -4.75 -1.28 -2.30
C THR A 15 -5.73 -1.56 -1.16
N GLY A 16 -6.99 -1.63 -1.48
CA GLY A 16 -8.09 -1.89 -0.57
C GLY A 16 -9.36 -1.12 -0.98
N THR A 17 -10.46 -1.30 -0.26
CA THR A 17 -11.67 -0.50 -0.48
C THR A 17 -11.52 0.85 0.20
N ASN A 18 -11.28 0.88 1.49
CA ASN A 18 -11.16 2.07 2.32
C ASN A 18 -9.74 2.22 2.86
N GLY A 19 -9.36 3.47 3.21
CA GLY A 19 -8.10 3.77 3.87
C GLY A 19 -6.89 3.91 2.95
N LYS A 20 -6.99 3.69 1.64
CA LYS A 20 -5.88 3.86 0.69
C LYS A 20 -5.22 5.22 0.82
N THR A 21 -5.98 6.29 0.65
CA THR A 21 -5.49 7.67 0.69
C THR A 21 -4.79 7.99 2.01
N THR A 22 -5.42 7.68 3.14
CA THR A 22 -4.85 7.93 4.47
C THR A 22 -3.53 7.15 4.66
N THR A 23 -3.53 5.87 4.33
CA THR A 23 -2.32 5.02 4.43
C THR A 23 -1.21 5.54 3.52
N THR A 24 -1.54 5.95 2.28
CA THR A 24 -0.58 6.53 1.33
C THR A 24 0.08 7.79 1.90
N PHE A 25 -0.73 8.73 2.43
CA PHE A 25 -0.20 9.96 3.02
C PHE A 25 0.66 9.71 4.27
N TRP A 26 0.20 8.87 5.18
CA TRP A 26 0.96 8.56 6.39
C TRP A 26 2.27 7.85 6.08
N THR A 27 2.24 6.87 5.18
CA THR A 27 3.46 6.16 4.76
C THR A 27 4.46 7.11 4.12
N ALA A 28 4.02 7.98 3.20
CA ALA A 28 4.90 8.96 2.57
C ALA A 28 5.48 9.98 3.57
N SER A 29 4.66 10.41 4.53
CA SER A 29 5.10 11.33 5.60
C SER A 29 6.15 10.67 6.48
N LEU A 30 5.94 9.41 6.89
CA LEU A 30 6.90 8.66 7.70
C LEU A 30 8.21 8.40 6.95
N LEU A 31 8.15 7.98 5.68
CA LEU A 31 9.34 7.81 4.85
C LEU A 31 10.13 9.11 4.72
N THR A 32 9.45 10.22 4.51
CA THR A 32 10.09 11.54 4.45
C THR A 32 10.76 11.92 5.75
N ALA A 33 10.08 11.71 6.88
CA ALA A 33 10.64 11.97 8.22
C ALA A 33 11.87 11.08 8.53
N LEU A 34 11.92 9.88 7.95
CA LEU A 34 13.05 8.95 8.05
C LEU A 34 14.17 9.23 7.04
N GLY A 35 14.13 10.37 6.33
CA GLY A 35 15.18 10.78 5.40
C GLY A 35 15.05 10.22 3.98
N SER A 36 13.88 9.66 3.62
CA SER A 36 13.52 9.23 2.26
C SER A 36 12.41 10.12 1.69
N PRO A 37 12.72 11.28 1.09
CA PRO A 37 11.73 12.17 0.51
C PRO A 37 10.78 11.43 -0.42
N SER A 38 9.48 11.46 -0.12
CA SER A 38 8.49 10.58 -0.75
C SER A 38 7.44 11.35 -1.53
N GLY A 39 7.25 10.96 -2.81
CA GLY A 39 6.12 11.38 -3.61
C GLY A 39 4.83 10.66 -3.19
N ILE A 40 3.69 11.31 -3.39
CA ILE A 40 2.36 10.79 -3.14
C ILE A 40 1.59 10.80 -4.46
N ILE A 41 0.96 9.68 -4.82
CA ILE A 41 0.14 9.56 -6.03
C ILE A 41 -1.20 8.92 -5.64
N GLY A 42 -2.31 9.61 -5.84
CA GLY A 42 -3.61 9.06 -5.46
C GLY A 42 -4.80 9.95 -5.80
N THR A 43 -5.94 9.64 -5.22
CA THR A 43 -7.25 10.26 -5.48
C THR A 43 -7.24 11.78 -5.32
N VAL A 44 -6.49 12.28 -4.35
CA VAL A 44 -6.41 13.74 -4.07
C VAL A 44 -5.37 14.45 -4.95
N GLY A 45 -4.67 13.71 -5.81
CA GLY A 45 -3.66 14.25 -6.72
C GLY A 45 -2.27 13.69 -6.47
N VAL A 46 -1.28 14.36 -7.06
CA VAL A 46 0.15 14.03 -6.91
C VAL A 46 0.82 15.13 -6.11
N PHE A 47 1.60 14.76 -5.09
CA PHE A 47 2.28 15.70 -4.21
C PHE A 47 3.73 15.29 -3.96
N PHE A 48 4.61 16.28 -3.89
CA PHE A 48 5.99 16.11 -3.44
C PHE A 48 6.51 17.39 -2.78
N ALA A 49 7.22 17.27 -1.68
CA ALA A 49 7.81 18.39 -0.92
C ALA A 49 6.80 19.52 -0.62
N GLY A 50 5.56 19.17 -0.25
CA GLY A 50 4.48 20.11 0.06
C GLY A 50 3.86 20.81 -1.15
N ARG A 51 4.22 20.42 -2.38
CA ARG A 51 3.67 20.99 -3.63
C ARG A 51 2.84 19.95 -4.37
N GLN A 52 1.76 20.41 -5.00
CA GLN A 52 0.99 19.60 -5.94
C GLN A 52 1.67 19.61 -7.30
N ILE A 53 1.80 18.42 -7.90
CA ILE A 53 2.32 18.23 -9.26
C ILE A 53 1.11 18.07 -10.20
N PRO A 54 1.08 18.75 -11.36
CA PRO A 54 0.03 18.57 -12.34
C PRO A 54 -0.08 17.11 -12.79
N ALA A 55 -1.27 16.52 -12.68
CA ALA A 55 -1.52 15.12 -13.04
C ALA A 55 -3.00 14.92 -13.42
N PRO A 56 -3.35 13.86 -14.16
CA PRO A 56 -4.75 13.51 -14.40
C PRO A 56 -5.50 13.25 -13.08
N HIS A 57 -6.78 13.66 -13.03
CA HIS A 57 -7.66 13.42 -11.87
C HIS A 57 -8.12 11.95 -11.82
N LEU A 58 -7.20 11.05 -11.55
CA LEU A 58 -7.44 9.61 -11.42
C LEU A 58 -6.75 9.09 -10.17
N THR A 59 -7.43 8.21 -9.41
CA THR A 59 -6.82 7.53 -8.24
C THR A 59 -5.53 6.80 -8.63
N THR A 60 -5.55 6.14 -9.78
CA THR A 60 -4.39 5.50 -10.41
C THR A 60 -4.30 6.02 -11.83
N PRO A 61 -3.30 6.86 -12.16
CA PRO A 61 -3.08 7.39 -13.49
C PRO A 61 -2.94 6.28 -14.54
N ASP A 62 -3.18 6.61 -15.82
CA ASP A 62 -2.83 5.70 -16.93
C ASP A 62 -1.31 5.47 -17.00
N ALA A 63 -0.91 4.41 -17.71
CA ALA A 63 0.47 3.96 -17.70
C ALA A 63 1.47 5.03 -18.22
N ALA A 64 1.11 5.79 -19.24
CA ALA A 64 2.00 6.81 -19.79
C ALA A 64 2.14 8.00 -18.83
N SER A 65 1.02 8.51 -18.31
CA SER A 65 1.00 9.56 -17.31
C SER A 65 1.75 9.17 -16.03
N LEU A 66 1.58 7.92 -15.58
CA LEU A 66 2.28 7.43 -14.39
C LEU A 66 3.79 7.45 -14.56
N GLN A 67 4.32 7.01 -15.70
CA GLN A 67 5.77 7.03 -15.94
C GLN A 67 6.30 8.47 -16.02
N GLY A 68 5.55 9.40 -16.61
CA GLY A 68 5.89 10.83 -16.61
C GLY A 68 5.95 11.41 -15.19
N ILE A 69 4.92 11.15 -14.38
CA ILE A 69 4.88 11.57 -12.97
C ILE A 69 6.07 11.00 -12.17
N LEU A 70 6.39 9.72 -12.35
CA LEU A 70 7.52 9.09 -11.67
C LEU A 70 8.84 9.70 -12.11
N LYS A 71 8.97 10.08 -13.37
CA LYS A 71 10.16 10.78 -13.88
C LYS A 71 10.30 12.17 -13.26
N ASP A 72 9.23 12.93 -13.19
CA ASP A 72 9.21 14.26 -12.54
C ASP A 72 9.58 14.15 -11.05
N LEU A 73 9.06 13.14 -10.34
CA LEU A 73 9.39 12.88 -8.95
C LEU A 73 10.88 12.55 -8.77
N GLU A 74 11.43 11.67 -9.61
CA GLU A 74 12.85 11.31 -9.59
C GLU A 74 13.74 12.55 -9.82
N GLU A 75 13.46 13.34 -10.86
CA GLU A 75 14.24 14.53 -11.22
C GLU A 75 14.15 15.63 -10.17
N THR A 76 13.03 15.71 -9.45
CA THR A 76 12.87 16.66 -8.33
C THR A 76 13.46 16.16 -7.03
N GLY A 77 14.02 14.94 -6.99
CA GLY A 77 14.81 14.42 -5.87
C GLY A 77 14.04 13.47 -4.94
N ALA A 78 12.88 12.95 -5.34
CA ALA A 78 12.21 11.89 -4.59
C ALA A 78 13.10 10.64 -4.51
N LYS A 79 13.14 10.02 -3.31
CA LYS A 79 13.83 8.74 -3.06
C LYS A 79 12.85 7.60 -2.94
N SER A 80 11.59 7.92 -2.72
CA SER A 80 10.49 6.97 -2.62
C SER A 80 9.22 7.58 -3.21
N PHE A 81 8.25 6.74 -3.49
CA PHE A 81 6.90 7.14 -3.80
C PHE A 81 5.91 6.15 -3.19
N VAL A 82 4.77 6.66 -2.77
CA VAL A 82 3.65 5.87 -2.28
C VAL A 82 2.43 6.17 -3.13
N MET A 83 1.79 5.14 -3.68
CA MET A 83 0.65 5.35 -4.56
C MET A 83 -0.56 4.49 -4.21
N GLU A 84 -1.74 5.02 -4.50
CA GLU A 84 -2.97 4.26 -4.46
C GLU A 84 -3.08 3.35 -5.69
N ALA A 85 -3.15 2.04 -5.45
CA ALA A 85 -3.37 1.02 -6.47
C ALA A 85 -4.86 0.62 -6.47
N SER A 86 -5.68 1.30 -7.28
CA SER A 86 -7.10 0.96 -7.43
C SER A 86 -7.26 -0.40 -8.13
N SER A 87 -8.35 -1.13 -7.81
CA SER A 87 -8.66 -2.40 -8.47
C SER A 87 -8.80 -2.26 -9.97
N VAL A 88 -9.44 -1.19 -10.43
CA VAL A 88 -9.57 -0.87 -11.87
C VAL A 88 -8.20 -0.60 -12.49
N GLY A 89 -7.33 0.14 -11.80
CA GLY A 89 -5.97 0.42 -12.27
C GLY A 89 -5.10 -0.83 -12.36
N LEU A 90 -5.25 -1.76 -11.41
CA LEU A 90 -4.58 -3.07 -11.43
C LEU A 90 -5.07 -3.92 -12.58
N ASP A 91 -6.40 -4.09 -12.71
CA ASP A 91 -7.04 -4.89 -13.75
C ASP A 91 -6.71 -4.39 -15.17
N GLN A 92 -6.74 -3.06 -15.37
CA GLN A 92 -6.38 -2.44 -16.64
C GLN A 92 -4.86 -2.35 -16.89
N GLY A 93 -4.04 -2.81 -15.96
CA GLY A 93 -2.58 -2.79 -16.10
C GLY A 93 -1.96 -1.40 -16.17
N ARG A 94 -2.62 -0.37 -15.59
CA ARG A 94 -2.14 1.02 -15.61
C ARG A 94 -0.77 1.22 -14.95
N MET A 95 -0.38 0.30 -14.07
CA MET A 95 0.89 0.35 -13.35
C MET A 95 1.97 -0.57 -13.97
N LYS A 96 1.71 -1.21 -15.12
CA LYS A 96 2.71 -2.05 -15.80
C LYS A 96 3.98 -1.24 -16.08
N GLY A 97 5.15 -1.85 -15.82
CA GLY A 97 6.44 -1.18 -15.92
C GLY A 97 6.84 -0.35 -14.69
N THR A 98 6.01 -0.34 -13.64
CA THR A 98 6.36 0.31 -12.37
C THR A 98 6.94 -0.73 -11.40
N HIS A 99 8.03 -0.38 -10.74
CA HIS A 99 8.69 -1.22 -9.75
C HIS A 99 8.16 -0.90 -8.35
N PHE A 100 7.48 -1.87 -7.72
CA PHE A 100 7.07 -1.78 -6.33
C PHE A 100 7.94 -2.69 -5.46
N LYS A 101 8.39 -2.18 -4.32
CA LYS A 101 9.07 -2.96 -3.29
C LYS A 101 8.08 -3.49 -2.25
N VAL A 102 7.03 -2.71 -1.94
CA VAL A 102 6.05 -3.05 -0.91
C VAL A 102 4.64 -2.92 -1.46
N GLY A 103 3.82 -3.93 -1.24
CA GLY A 103 2.38 -3.91 -1.48
C GLY A 103 1.63 -3.92 -0.15
N VAL A 104 0.65 -3.02 0.01
CA VAL A 104 -0.13 -2.87 1.24
C VAL A 104 -1.61 -3.14 0.94
N PHE A 105 -2.23 -3.99 1.76
CA PHE A 105 -3.67 -4.25 1.73
C PHE A 105 -4.35 -3.72 2.99
N THR A 106 -5.33 -2.85 2.81
CA THR A 106 -6.08 -2.26 3.92
C THR A 106 -7.32 -3.09 4.28
N ASN A 107 -8.24 -3.29 3.36
CA ASN A 107 -9.48 -4.06 3.54
C ASN A 107 -10.21 -4.27 2.22
N LEU A 108 -11.20 -5.19 2.22
CA LEU A 108 -12.14 -5.38 1.12
C LEU A 108 -13.58 -5.34 1.64
N SER A 109 -14.37 -4.39 1.15
CA SER A 109 -15.81 -4.31 1.36
C SER A 109 -16.52 -4.06 0.03
N ARG A 110 -17.85 -4.11 0.02
CA ARG A 110 -18.62 -3.98 -1.22
C ARG A 110 -18.45 -2.58 -1.83
N ASP A 111 -17.85 -2.55 -3.04
CA ASP A 111 -17.62 -1.37 -3.85
C ASP A 111 -17.33 -1.77 -5.29
N HIS A 112 -17.39 -0.83 -6.25
CA HIS A 112 -17.00 -1.02 -7.66
C HIS A 112 -17.61 -2.24 -8.38
N LEU A 113 -18.81 -2.70 -7.97
CA LEU A 113 -19.48 -3.83 -8.62
C LEU A 113 -20.09 -3.47 -9.98
N ASP A 114 -20.23 -2.20 -10.27
CA ASP A 114 -20.55 -1.66 -11.60
C ASP A 114 -19.46 -2.03 -12.63
N TYR A 115 -18.19 -2.08 -12.20
CA TYR A 115 -17.05 -2.48 -13.02
C TYR A 115 -16.75 -3.97 -12.91
N HIS A 116 -16.54 -4.49 -11.68
CA HIS A 116 -16.07 -5.86 -11.45
C HIS A 116 -17.18 -6.92 -11.44
N GLN A 117 -18.46 -6.51 -11.37
CA GLN A 117 -19.66 -7.34 -11.35
C GLN A 117 -19.80 -8.20 -10.08
N THR A 118 -18.73 -8.80 -9.57
CA THR A 118 -18.73 -9.66 -8.38
C THR A 118 -17.67 -9.25 -7.38
N MET A 119 -17.89 -9.58 -6.09
CA MET A 119 -16.90 -9.36 -5.03
C MET A 119 -15.64 -10.21 -5.26
N GLU A 120 -15.79 -11.38 -5.87
CA GLU A 120 -14.67 -12.26 -6.21
C GLU A 120 -13.76 -11.59 -7.24
N ALA A 121 -14.31 -11.13 -8.38
CA ALA A 121 -13.54 -10.42 -9.40
C ALA A 121 -12.89 -9.15 -8.85
N TYR A 122 -13.60 -8.43 -7.95
CA TYR A 122 -13.06 -7.25 -7.30
C TYR A 122 -11.85 -7.57 -6.40
N GLY A 123 -11.96 -8.62 -5.59
CA GLY A 123 -10.85 -9.09 -4.75
C GLY A 123 -9.68 -9.63 -5.58
N GLU A 124 -9.95 -10.42 -6.63
CA GLU A 124 -8.93 -10.94 -7.56
C GLU A 124 -8.13 -9.80 -8.20
N ALA A 125 -8.82 -8.74 -8.66
CA ALA A 125 -8.15 -7.58 -9.23
C ALA A 125 -7.16 -6.92 -8.26
N LYS A 126 -7.52 -6.79 -6.96
CA LYS A 126 -6.58 -6.29 -5.93
C LYS A 126 -5.44 -7.27 -5.67
N GLY A 127 -5.71 -8.57 -5.77
CA GLY A 127 -4.72 -9.63 -5.59
C GLY A 127 -3.54 -9.56 -6.56
N LEU A 128 -3.73 -8.96 -7.73
CA LEU A 128 -2.67 -8.75 -8.72
C LEU A 128 -1.45 -8.02 -8.15
N LEU A 129 -1.66 -7.14 -7.15
CA LEU A 129 -0.56 -6.43 -6.48
C LEU A 129 0.39 -7.40 -5.76
N PHE A 130 -0.13 -8.46 -5.15
CA PHE A 130 0.67 -9.39 -4.32
C PHE A 130 1.41 -10.45 -5.15
N ALA A 131 1.10 -10.53 -6.44
CA ALA A 131 1.86 -11.27 -7.45
C ALA A 131 2.75 -10.35 -8.31
N TRP A 132 2.94 -9.07 -7.90
CA TRP A 132 3.67 -8.09 -8.69
C TRP A 132 5.15 -8.46 -8.83
N PRO A 133 5.72 -8.41 -10.04
CA PRO A 133 7.12 -8.76 -10.26
C PRO A 133 8.08 -7.93 -9.40
N GLY A 134 8.95 -8.60 -8.65
CA GLY A 134 9.97 -7.93 -7.85
C GLY A 134 9.48 -7.34 -6.52
N LEU A 135 8.21 -7.56 -6.14
CA LEU A 135 7.69 -7.19 -4.82
C LEU A 135 8.50 -7.88 -3.73
N LYS A 136 8.98 -7.13 -2.74
CA LYS A 136 9.81 -7.64 -1.65
C LYS A 136 9.01 -7.96 -0.39
N ALA A 137 7.99 -7.14 -0.11
CA ALA A 137 7.14 -7.33 1.05
C ALA A 137 5.66 -7.08 0.74
N ALA A 138 4.81 -7.87 1.36
CA ALA A 138 3.36 -7.72 1.39
C ALA A 138 2.92 -7.40 2.82
N VAL A 139 2.30 -6.25 3.03
CA VAL A 139 1.73 -5.82 4.31
C VAL A 139 0.22 -6.08 4.27
N LEU A 140 -0.25 -7.00 5.11
CA LEU A 140 -1.60 -7.54 5.06
C LEU A 140 -2.36 -7.30 6.37
N ASN A 141 -3.62 -6.90 6.26
CA ASN A 141 -4.53 -6.75 7.41
C ASN A 141 -5.12 -8.12 7.80
N ALA A 142 -4.76 -8.63 8.97
CA ALA A 142 -5.23 -9.93 9.49
C ALA A 142 -6.75 -10.02 9.67
N SER A 143 -7.42 -8.89 9.93
CA SER A 143 -8.87 -8.84 10.15
C SER A 143 -9.69 -9.05 8.87
N ASP A 144 -9.06 -9.04 7.69
CA ASP A 144 -9.75 -9.22 6.41
C ASP A 144 -9.49 -10.61 5.83
N ALA A 145 -10.56 -11.32 5.49
CA ALA A 145 -10.48 -12.70 4.98
C ALA A 145 -9.68 -12.83 3.67
N TRP A 146 -9.65 -11.78 2.84
CA TRP A 146 -8.90 -11.78 1.58
C TRP A 146 -7.38 -11.75 1.80
N SER A 147 -6.92 -11.33 2.96
CA SER A 147 -5.50 -11.35 3.31
C SER A 147 -4.87 -12.73 3.17
N ARG A 148 -5.64 -13.81 3.43
CA ARG A 148 -5.14 -15.19 3.26
C ARG A 148 -4.79 -15.50 1.81
N LYS A 149 -5.68 -15.14 0.87
CA LYS A 149 -5.44 -15.30 -0.57
C LYS A 149 -4.22 -14.48 -1.04
N TYR A 150 -4.09 -13.28 -0.52
CA TYR A 150 -2.99 -12.38 -0.88
C TYR A 150 -1.66 -12.83 -0.26
N ALA A 151 -1.69 -13.42 0.94
CA ALA A 151 -0.51 -14.05 1.54
C ALA A 151 0.00 -15.21 0.67
N ASP A 152 -0.90 -16.09 0.22
CA ASP A 152 -0.54 -17.19 -0.69
C ASP A 152 0.08 -16.68 -2.00
N ALA A 153 -0.47 -15.63 -2.58
CA ALA A 153 0.06 -15.01 -3.79
C ALA A 153 1.45 -14.39 -3.57
N ALA A 154 1.62 -13.66 -2.47
CA ALA A 154 2.88 -13.04 -2.09
C ALA A 154 3.97 -14.07 -1.80
N GLN A 155 3.66 -15.16 -1.09
CA GLN A 155 4.60 -16.25 -0.84
C GLN A 155 5.07 -16.92 -2.13
N LYS A 156 4.14 -17.21 -3.05
CA LYS A 156 4.48 -17.77 -4.37
C LYS A 156 5.38 -16.84 -5.19
N ASN A 157 5.24 -15.53 -4.98
CA ASN A 157 6.05 -14.48 -5.59
C ASN A 157 7.42 -14.28 -4.88
N GLY A 158 7.65 -14.96 -3.75
CA GLY A 158 8.87 -14.83 -2.95
C GLY A 158 8.93 -13.55 -2.11
N SER A 159 7.78 -12.93 -1.85
CA SER A 159 7.67 -11.72 -1.01
C SER A 159 7.61 -12.11 0.47
N GLU A 160 8.24 -11.30 1.30
CA GLU A 160 8.14 -11.37 2.75
C GLU A 160 6.74 -10.93 3.23
N ILE A 161 6.16 -11.64 4.19
CA ILE A 161 4.85 -11.31 4.75
C ILE A 161 5.00 -10.47 6.02
N TRP A 162 4.34 -9.33 6.03
CA TRP A 162 4.14 -8.46 7.19
C TRP A 162 2.66 -8.43 7.52
N VAL A 163 2.31 -8.56 8.77
CA VAL A 163 0.91 -8.63 9.19
C VAL A 163 0.60 -7.50 10.16
N THR A 164 -0.51 -6.83 9.93
CA THR A 164 -1.08 -5.84 10.85
C THR A 164 -2.45 -6.31 11.32
N GLY A 165 -2.85 -5.98 12.53
CA GLY A 165 -4.18 -6.32 13.04
C GLY A 165 -4.39 -5.89 14.47
N LEU A 166 -5.55 -6.25 15.00
CA LEU A 166 -5.89 -6.10 16.40
C LEU A 166 -5.26 -7.23 17.22
N GLU A 167 -5.25 -7.06 18.53
CA GLU A 167 -4.69 -8.00 19.50
C GLU A 167 -5.18 -9.44 19.26
N GLY A 168 -4.23 -10.36 19.08
CA GLY A 168 -4.48 -11.79 18.85
C GLY A 168 -4.80 -12.18 17.40
N GLU A 169 -5.27 -11.27 16.56
CA GLU A 169 -5.60 -11.55 15.15
C GLU A 169 -4.33 -11.65 14.30
N ALA A 170 -3.45 -10.64 14.40
CA ALA A 170 -2.23 -10.60 13.61
C ALA A 170 -1.26 -11.72 13.99
N ALA A 171 -1.14 -12.07 15.27
CA ALA A 171 -0.30 -13.16 15.73
C ALA A 171 -0.75 -14.52 15.16
N SER A 172 -2.06 -14.81 15.20
CA SER A 172 -2.63 -16.04 14.65
C SER A 172 -2.43 -16.14 13.14
N PHE A 173 -2.66 -15.05 12.42
CA PHE A 173 -2.43 -14.99 10.97
C PHE A 173 -0.93 -15.15 10.65
N GLY A 174 -0.07 -14.43 11.37
CA GLY A 174 1.37 -14.46 11.18
C GLY A 174 1.96 -15.85 11.36
N GLN A 175 1.48 -16.61 12.38
CA GLN A 175 1.88 -17.99 12.59
C GLN A 175 1.44 -18.90 11.42
N ALA A 176 0.22 -18.70 10.89
CA ALA A 176 -0.31 -19.52 9.82
C ALA A 176 0.44 -19.33 8.50
N PHE A 177 0.92 -18.11 8.22
CA PHE A 177 1.60 -17.74 6.98
C PHE A 177 3.10 -17.48 7.13
N GLY A 178 3.70 -17.79 8.28
CA GLY A 178 5.14 -17.59 8.49
C GLY A 178 5.56 -16.13 8.30
N ALA A 179 4.77 -15.19 8.85
CA ALA A 179 5.07 -13.78 8.72
C ALA A 179 6.42 -13.44 9.37
N ALA A 180 7.22 -12.64 8.68
CA ALA A 180 8.49 -12.17 9.20
C ALA A 180 8.30 -11.14 10.32
N HIS A 181 7.23 -10.33 10.21
CA HIS A 181 6.89 -9.30 11.20
C HIS A 181 5.38 -9.28 11.48
N VAL A 182 5.05 -9.11 12.76
CA VAL A 182 3.68 -9.01 13.25
C VAL A 182 3.53 -7.72 14.04
N LEU A 183 2.57 -6.89 13.63
CA LEU A 183 2.23 -5.61 14.26
C LEU A 183 0.80 -5.67 14.79
N GLU A 184 0.63 -5.49 16.08
CA GLU A 184 -0.69 -5.51 16.73
C GLU A 184 -0.98 -4.18 17.45
N ALA A 185 -2.19 -3.69 17.28
CA ALA A 185 -2.69 -2.59 18.08
C ALA A 185 -3.47 -3.14 19.28
N LYS A 186 -3.08 -2.71 20.48
CA LYS A 186 -3.71 -3.06 21.76
C LYS A 186 -4.20 -1.83 22.48
N GLN A 187 -5.14 -1.99 23.41
CA GLN A 187 -5.59 -0.93 24.32
C GLN A 187 -5.98 0.33 23.55
N ILE A 188 -6.81 0.17 22.53
CA ILE A 188 -7.21 1.28 21.65
C ILE A 188 -8.23 2.16 22.37
N GLU A 189 -7.88 3.42 22.59
CA GLU A 189 -8.71 4.42 23.23
C GLU A 189 -8.96 5.60 22.28
N PRO A 190 -10.14 5.69 21.66
CA PRO A 190 -10.49 6.83 20.84
C PRO A 190 -10.78 8.06 21.71
N SER A 191 -10.35 9.23 21.25
CA SER A 191 -10.64 10.52 21.90
C SER A 191 -11.02 11.57 20.87
N HIS A 192 -11.52 12.72 21.32
CA HIS A 192 -11.81 13.87 20.46
C HIS A 192 -10.56 14.51 19.81
N ARG A 193 -9.35 14.16 20.28
CA ARG A 193 -8.08 14.66 19.75
C ARG A 193 -7.37 13.65 18.83
N GLY A 194 -7.83 12.40 18.80
CA GLY A 194 -7.20 11.34 18.04
C GLY A 194 -7.41 9.98 18.67
N MET A 195 -6.46 9.11 18.50
CA MET A 195 -6.51 7.73 19.00
C MET A 195 -5.22 7.45 19.77
N ARG A 196 -5.34 6.89 20.97
CA ARG A 196 -4.22 6.36 21.75
C ARG A 196 -4.26 4.85 21.69
N PHE A 197 -3.11 4.21 21.49
CA PHE A 197 -3.01 2.75 21.53
C PHE A 197 -1.57 2.32 21.83
N THR A 198 -1.42 1.05 22.19
CA THR A 198 -0.10 0.40 22.27
C THR A 198 0.14 -0.38 20.98
N LEU A 199 1.18 0.00 20.23
CA LEU A 199 1.66 -0.79 19.11
C LEU A 199 2.62 -1.86 19.61
N VAL A 200 2.34 -3.12 19.32
CA VAL A 200 3.26 -4.23 19.54
C VAL A 200 3.88 -4.63 18.22
N CYS A 201 5.19 -4.56 18.12
CA CYS A 201 5.96 -4.98 16.97
C CYS A 201 7.03 -5.97 17.43
N ASP A 202 6.95 -7.21 16.97
CA ASP A 202 7.90 -8.28 17.31
C ASP A 202 8.17 -8.39 18.82
N LYS A 203 7.11 -8.37 19.62
CA LYS A 203 7.12 -8.43 21.11
C LYS A 203 7.64 -7.16 21.81
N ARG A 204 7.92 -6.09 21.09
CA ARG A 204 8.24 -4.77 21.68
C ARG A 204 6.99 -3.91 21.68
N GLU A 205 6.79 -3.16 22.73
CA GLU A 205 5.64 -2.28 22.90
C GLU A 205 6.02 -0.81 22.74
N PHE A 206 5.20 -0.08 22.00
CA PHE A 206 5.39 1.33 21.72
C PHE A 206 4.07 2.08 21.98
N PRO A 207 4.02 3.07 22.86
CA PRO A 207 2.85 3.92 23.00
C PRO A 207 2.72 4.82 21.77
N VAL A 208 1.48 4.96 21.26
CA VAL A 208 1.12 5.82 20.12
C VAL A 208 0.00 6.75 20.55
N GLU A 209 0.14 8.05 20.28
CA GLU A 209 -0.84 9.11 20.55
C GLU A 209 -1.11 9.95 19.30
#